data_a1f716c6a1b0bec7c2cbfd94c5000cab
#
_entry.id   a1f716c6a1b0bec7c2cbfd94c5000cab
#
_cell.length_a   1.000
_cell.length_b   1.000
_cell.length_c   1.000
_cell.angle_alpha   90.00
_cell.angle_beta   90.00
_cell.angle_gamma   90.00
#
_symmetry.space_group_name_H-M   'P 1'
#
loop_
_entity.id
_entity.type
_entity.pdbx_description
1 polymer ?
#
loop_
_entity_poly.entity_id
_entity_poly.type
_entity_poly.pdbx_seq_one_letter_code
_entity_poly.pdbx_strand_id
1 'polypeptide(L)'
;MKPITPRSYALGWGAAFLLTLGACSPKTTSVATTSTTPPPTAEAAPATPSAAASFQIPVEYYTLPNGLKVVLSPDHTAPTATVAAYYNIGFRNEPRNRTGFAHLFEHLMFQGSQNLGKMEFIQLIQKNGGILNGSTRFDFTNYFEVVPAHKLETMLWAEADRMRGLAINQANLTNQQGVVKNEVRVNVLNQPYGGFPWLDMPQYANKNWNNAHNFYGDLKDLDAATLEDAQQFFKTYYAPNNAALAVVGDFEPAEAKAWVEKYFAGIPAVAQPPKPDLTEPRQEKEQRFTKDDKLATKPALAFAYHMPERNTPEYYALILLDQILLQGKDSRLYQAMVQKRGLTDDVSGGINYLGNAFNYAGPMLWMGNLTYDQTVKSDSVVSVLDQEINRLARGGIDQSTLDLAVVKLRSNLYDQLSGSDNFGRADMLASFALFDNNPARINTLEGEFRKVTPAVMQKTIQEYLRPTNRTVLIVNPLAKS
;
A
#
# COMPACT_ATOMS: atom_id res chain seq x y z
N MET A 1 -6.06 30.10 39.99
CA MET A 1 -6.13 29.69 38.58
C MET A 1 -5.24 28.45 38.42
N LYS A 2 -5.83 27.29 38.18
CA LYS A 2 -5.10 26.01 37.98
C LYS A 2 -4.78 25.88 36.49
N PRO A 3 -3.61 25.36 36.10
CA PRO A 3 -3.24 25.18 34.69
C PRO A 3 -3.95 23.95 34.09
N ILE A 4 -4.45 24.15 32.86
CA ILE A 4 -5.10 23.15 32.03
C ILE A 4 -4.01 22.39 31.27
N THR A 5 -3.93 21.07 31.46
CA THR A 5 -3.05 20.19 30.72
C THR A 5 -3.64 19.86 29.34
N PRO A 6 -2.87 19.83 28.25
CA PRO A 6 -3.36 19.41 26.95
C PRO A 6 -3.46 17.88 26.88
N ARG A 7 -4.61 17.40 26.42
CA ARG A 7 -4.86 15.98 26.09
C ARG A 7 -4.20 15.62 24.76
N SER A 8 -3.33 14.64 24.83
CA SER A 8 -2.74 13.97 23.68
C SER A 8 -3.80 13.15 22.92
N TYR A 9 -3.98 13.40 21.64
CA TYR A 9 -4.71 12.50 20.75
C TYR A 9 -3.72 11.49 20.16
N ALA A 10 -3.70 10.29 20.74
CA ALA A 10 -3.10 9.13 20.11
C ALA A 10 -4.15 8.48 19.19
N LEU A 11 -3.89 8.42 17.90
CA LEU A 11 -4.65 7.60 16.96
C LEU A 11 -4.23 6.13 17.15
N GLY A 12 -5.06 5.41 17.93
CA GLY A 12 -4.96 3.95 18.05
C GLY A 12 -5.93 3.29 17.11
N TRP A 13 -5.45 2.36 16.31
CA TRP A 13 -6.24 1.44 15.51
C TRP A 13 -6.75 0.30 16.38
N GLY A 14 -8.04 0.01 16.29
CA GLY A 14 -8.64 -1.30 16.57
C GLY A 14 -9.05 -1.58 18.01
N ALA A 15 -10.32 -1.38 18.34
CA ALA A 15 -10.98 -2.11 19.42
C ALA A 15 -12.37 -2.57 18.96
N ALA A 16 -12.51 -3.88 18.78
CA ALA A 16 -13.78 -4.53 18.58
C ALA A 16 -14.62 -4.46 19.85
N PHE A 17 -15.83 -3.93 19.76
CA PHE A 17 -16.84 -3.96 20.81
C PHE A 17 -17.57 -5.31 20.78
N LEU A 18 -17.37 -6.13 21.81
CA LEU A 18 -18.20 -7.28 22.13
C LEU A 18 -19.47 -6.80 22.88
N LEU A 19 -20.61 -6.85 22.20
CA LEU A 19 -21.93 -6.71 22.82
C LEU A 19 -22.40 -8.10 23.26
N THR A 20 -22.46 -8.34 24.56
CA THR A 20 -23.15 -9.49 25.16
C THR A 20 -24.65 -9.26 25.16
N LEU A 21 -25.38 -9.99 24.33
CA LEU A 21 -26.84 -10.08 24.41
C LEU A 21 -27.22 -11.21 25.35
N GLY A 22 -27.92 -10.85 26.41
CA GLY A 22 -28.50 -11.78 27.37
C GLY A 22 -29.62 -12.60 26.74
N ALA A 23 -29.55 -13.91 26.94
CA ALA A 23 -30.57 -14.84 26.51
C ALA A 23 -31.79 -14.79 27.43
N CYS A 24 -32.97 -14.43 26.89
CA CYS A 24 -34.27 -14.73 27.48
C CYS A 24 -34.81 -15.99 26.83
N SER A 25 -34.98 -17.05 27.61
CA SER A 25 -35.66 -18.29 27.19
C SER A 25 -37.18 -18.15 27.29
N PRO A 26 -37.97 -18.47 26.27
CA PRO A 26 -39.40 -18.67 26.42
C PRO A 26 -39.72 -20.13 26.79
N LYS A 27 -40.67 -20.27 27.72
CA LYS A 27 -41.24 -21.55 28.15
C LYS A 27 -42.00 -22.22 27.00
N THR A 28 -41.69 -23.46 26.73
CA THR A 28 -42.44 -24.32 25.81
C THR A 28 -43.70 -24.88 26.46
N THR A 29 -44.85 -24.59 25.86
CA THR A 29 -46.12 -25.29 26.11
C THR A 29 -46.28 -26.39 25.04
N SER A 30 -46.33 -27.63 25.47
CA SER A 30 -46.54 -28.76 24.59
C SER A 30 -48.00 -28.85 24.14
N VAL A 31 -48.24 -28.84 22.83
CA VAL A 31 -49.49 -29.24 22.20
C VAL A 31 -49.23 -30.52 21.40
N ALA A 32 -49.92 -31.58 21.76
CA ALA A 32 -49.89 -32.84 21.06
C ALA A 32 -50.60 -32.73 19.70
N THR A 33 -49.88 -32.98 18.62
CA THR A 33 -50.50 -33.13 17.29
C THR A 33 -50.26 -34.51 16.72
N THR A 34 -51.37 -35.12 16.29
CA THR A 34 -51.51 -36.43 15.67
C THR A 34 -50.71 -36.52 14.36
N SER A 35 -49.95 -37.62 14.26
CA SER A 35 -49.17 -37.99 13.08
C SER A 35 -50.10 -38.43 11.92
N THR A 36 -50.00 -37.69 10.81
CA THR A 36 -50.38 -38.16 9.49
C THR A 36 -49.18 -38.18 8.59
N THR A 37 -48.76 -39.38 8.17
CA THR A 37 -47.61 -39.60 7.26
C THR A 37 -47.94 -39.07 5.86
N PRO A 38 -47.17 -38.16 5.27
CA PRO A 38 -47.33 -37.80 3.86
C PRO A 38 -46.65 -38.84 2.93
N PRO A 39 -47.10 -38.98 1.68
CA PRO A 39 -46.55 -39.94 0.73
C PRO A 39 -45.10 -39.56 0.34
N PRO A 40 -44.26 -40.50 -0.15
CA PRO A 40 -42.86 -40.27 -0.46
C PRO A 40 -42.74 -39.29 -1.61
N THR A 41 -42.10 -38.15 -1.31
CA THR A 41 -41.71 -37.16 -2.30
C THR A 41 -40.55 -37.74 -3.12
N ALA A 42 -40.67 -37.72 -4.44
CA ALA A 42 -39.58 -38.07 -5.34
C ALA A 42 -38.33 -37.26 -5.03
N GLU A 43 -37.21 -37.95 -4.83
CA GLU A 43 -35.89 -37.38 -4.60
C GLU A 43 -35.50 -36.55 -5.82
N ALA A 44 -35.51 -35.25 -5.68
CA ALA A 44 -35.01 -34.32 -6.71
C ALA A 44 -33.51 -34.58 -6.89
N ALA A 45 -33.09 -34.87 -8.11
CA ALA A 45 -31.69 -35.00 -8.48
C ALA A 45 -30.90 -33.77 -7.97
N PRO A 46 -29.67 -33.97 -7.43
CA PRO A 46 -28.85 -32.84 -6.97
C PRO A 46 -28.66 -31.85 -8.11
N ALA A 47 -29.15 -30.65 -7.90
CA ALA A 47 -28.90 -29.56 -8.85
C ALA A 47 -27.37 -29.41 -9.02
N THR A 48 -26.92 -29.55 -10.26
CA THR A 48 -25.53 -29.23 -10.64
C THR A 48 -25.21 -27.83 -10.10
N PRO A 49 -24.15 -27.64 -9.31
CA PRO A 49 -23.83 -26.33 -8.82
C PRO A 49 -23.65 -25.41 -10.06
N SER A 50 -24.56 -24.45 -10.21
CA SER A 50 -24.37 -23.34 -11.13
C SER A 50 -23.00 -22.79 -10.86
N ALA A 51 -22.14 -22.69 -11.88
CA ALA A 51 -20.86 -22.03 -11.75
C ALA A 51 -21.14 -20.66 -11.12
N ALA A 52 -20.71 -20.48 -9.86
CA ALA A 52 -20.91 -19.23 -9.16
C ALA A 52 -20.36 -18.15 -10.06
N ALA A 53 -21.17 -17.14 -10.40
CA ALA A 53 -20.75 -16.02 -11.22
C ALA A 53 -19.48 -15.46 -10.57
N SER A 54 -18.37 -15.47 -11.31
CA SER A 54 -17.11 -14.96 -10.79
C SER A 54 -17.33 -13.48 -10.43
N PHE A 55 -16.99 -13.10 -9.22
CA PHE A 55 -17.01 -11.68 -8.82
C PHE A 55 -16.21 -10.87 -9.84
N GLN A 56 -16.85 -9.90 -10.47
CA GLN A 56 -16.25 -9.04 -11.49
C GLN A 56 -16.43 -7.59 -11.07
N ILE A 57 -15.33 -6.86 -11.02
CA ILE A 57 -15.33 -5.43 -10.78
C ILE A 57 -15.59 -4.74 -12.12
N PRO A 58 -16.62 -3.87 -12.23
CA PRO A 58 -16.83 -3.07 -13.41
C PRO A 58 -15.63 -2.15 -13.66
N VAL A 59 -15.12 -2.13 -14.89
CA VAL A 59 -13.96 -1.28 -15.26
C VAL A 59 -14.23 -0.70 -16.66
N GLU A 60 -14.43 0.61 -16.72
CA GLU A 60 -14.32 1.39 -17.95
C GLU A 60 -12.99 2.13 -17.96
N TYR A 61 -12.16 1.90 -18.96
CA TYR A 61 -10.83 2.51 -19.07
C TYR A 61 -10.67 3.21 -20.41
N TYR A 62 -10.24 4.47 -20.37
CA TYR A 62 -9.94 5.26 -21.56
C TYR A 62 -8.84 6.29 -21.27
N THR A 63 -8.32 6.91 -22.33
CA THR A 63 -7.32 7.97 -22.22
C THR A 63 -7.87 9.22 -22.90
N LEU A 64 -7.79 10.36 -22.22
CA LEU A 64 -8.16 11.65 -22.81
C LEU A 64 -7.13 12.07 -23.86
N PRO A 65 -7.49 13.00 -24.80
CA PRO A 65 -6.55 13.49 -25.81
C PRO A 65 -5.26 14.10 -25.24
N ASN A 66 -5.30 14.63 -24.01
CA ASN A 66 -4.14 15.16 -23.30
C ASN A 66 -3.31 14.09 -22.57
N GLY A 67 -3.64 12.81 -22.73
CA GLY A 67 -2.89 11.69 -22.16
C GLY A 67 -3.29 11.27 -20.76
N LEU A 68 -4.28 11.92 -20.11
CA LEU A 68 -4.79 11.46 -18.81
C LEU A 68 -5.46 10.10 -18.95
N LYS A 69 -4.99 9.12 -18.19
CA LYS A 69 -5.60 7.80 -18.09
C LYS A 69 -6.76 7.86 -17.09
N VAL A 70 -7.93 7.40 -17.49
CA VAL A 70 -9.15 7.47 -16.68
C VAL A 70 -9.73 6.08 -16.50
N VAL A 71 -10.04 5.75 -15.25
CA VAL A 71 -10.71 4.51 -14.88
C VAL A 71 -12.01 4.85 -14.15
N LEU A 72 -13.13 4.36 -14.66
CA LEU A 72 -14.42 4.46 -13.99
C LEU A 72 -14.84 3.06 -13.53
N SER A 73 -15.22 2.94 -12.26
CA SER A 73 -15.68 1.68 -11.67
C SER A 73 -16.92 1.94 -10.81
N PRO A 74 -18.12 1.89 -11.41
CA PRO A 74 -19.36 2.12 -10.68
C PRO A 74 -19.62 1.03 -9.63
N ASP A 75 -20.11 1.45 -8.47
CA ASP A 75 -20.49 0.57 -7.35
C ASP A 75 -21.59 1.24 -6.53
N HIS A 76 -22.81 0.75 -6.64
CA HIS A 76 -23.99 1.30 -5.96
C HIS A 76 -24.26 0.68 -4.58
N THR A 77 -23.27 -0.01 -3.99
CA THR A 77 -23.45 -0.67 -2.67
C THR A 77 -23.44 0.34 -1.51
N ALA A 78 -22.82 1.50 -1.68
CA ALA A 78 -22.81 2.60 -0.72
C ALA A 78 -22.98 3.94 -1.45
N PRO A 79 -23.69 4.94 -0.87
CA PRO A 79 -23.94 6.24 -1.52
C PRO A 79 -22.70 7.16 -1.45
N THR A 80 -21.53 6.64 -1.76
CA THR A 80 -20.23 7.34 -1.73
C THR A 80 -19.51 7.19 -3.05
N ALA A 81 -18.67 8.18 -3.38
CA ALA A 81 -17.76 8.13 -4.51
C ALA A 81 -16.35 8.50 -4.06
N THR A 82 -15.37 7.80 -4.60
CA THR A 82 -13.95 8.04 -4.39
C THR A 82 -13.32 8.52 -5.69
N VAL A 83 -12.65 9.67 -5.62
CA VAL A 83 -11.80 10.20 -6.68
C VAL A 83 -10.36 10.01 -6.23
N ALA A 84 -9.52 9.41 -7.08
CA ALA A 84 -8.12 9.17 -6.75
C ALA A 84 -7.23 9.56 -7.96
N ALA A 85 -6.38 10.56 -7.76
CA ALA A 85 -5.42 11.06 -8.73
C ALA A 85 -4.01 10.54 -8.40
N TYR A 86 -3.40 9.80 -9.32
CA TYR A 86 -2.09 9.17 -9.19
C TYR A 86 -1.12 9.78 -10.20
N TYR A 87 -0.07 10.40 -9.71
CA TYR A 87 0.99 10.98 -10.54
C TYR A 87 2.21 10.05 -10.53
N ASN A 88 2.76 9.76 -11.71
CA ASN A 88 3.93 8.90 -11.88
C ASN A 88 5.22 9.65 -11.49
N ILE A 89 5.27 10.06 -10.24
CA ILE A 89 6.39 10.68 -9.56
C ILE A 89 6.40 10.21 -8.12
N GLY A 90 7.34 9.37 -7.77
CA GLY A 90 7.66 8.96 -6.42
C GLY A 90 9.10 9.33 -6.09
N PHE A 91 9.58 9.02 -4.89
CA PHE A 91 10.93 9.42 -4.51
C PHE A 91 12.02 8.83 -5.42
N ARG A 92 11.81 7.65 -6.04
CA ARG A 92 12.74 7.06 -7.02
C ARG A 92 13.04 7.94 -8.23
N ASN A 93 12.08 8.76 -8.62
CA ASN A 93 12.14 9.55 -9.84
C ASN A 93 12.67 10.96 -9.60
N GLU A 94 13.03 11.27 -8.36
CA GLU A 94 13.54 12.57 -7.97
C GLU A 94 14.91 12.84 -8.58
N PRO A 95 15.18 14.09 -9.02
CA PRO A 95 16.53 14.49 -9.43
C PRO A 95 17.49 14.44 -8.25
N ARG A 96 18.74 14.07 -8.51
CA ARG A 96 19.83 14.24 -7.53
C ARG A 96 19.94 15.69 -7.11
N ASN A 97 20.21 15.95 -5.85
CA ASN A 97 20.27 17.28 -5.22
C ASN A 97 18.91 18.01 -5.13
N ARG A 98 17.81 17.29 -5.37
CA ARG A 98 16.44 17.75 -5.16
C ARG A 98 15.62 16.60 -4.58
N THR A 99 16.20 15.88 -3.61
CA THR A 99 15.55 14.77 -2.92
C THR A 99 14.53 15.27 -1.90
N GLY A 100 13.48 14.48 -1.68
CA GLY A 100 12.35 14.84 -0.82
C GLY A 100 11.29 15.72 -1.50
N PHE A 101 11.46 16.03 -2.79
CA PHE A 101 10.51 16.87 -3.53
C PHE A 101 9.17 16.18 -3.77
N ALA A 102 9.14 14.88 -4.02
CA ALA A 102 7.87 14.15 -4.17
C ALA A 102 7.02 14.28 -2.89
N HIS A 103 7.63 14.11 -1.72
CA HIS A 103 6.97 14.28 -0.43
C HIS A 103 6.64 15.75 -0.11
N LEU A 104 7.52 16.68 -0.44
CA LEU A 104 7.23 18.12 -0.32
C LEU A 104 5.99 18.50 -1.15
N PHE A 105 5.85 17.91 -2.35
CA PHE A 105 4.70 18.17 -3.22
C PHE A 105 3.41 17.50 -2.71
N GLU A 106 3.50 16.37 -2.01
CA GLU A 106 2.34 15.82 -1.29
C GLU A 106 1.74 16.89 -0.37
N HIS A 107 2.57 17.65 0.35
CA HIS A 107 2.11 18.76 1.20
C HIS A 107 1.68 20.00 0.42
N LEU A 108 2.42 20.39 -0.60
CA LEU A 108 2.13 21.59 -1.40
C LEU A 108 0.78 21.51 -2.13
N MET A 109 0.34 20.32 -2.51
CA MET A 109 -0.94 20.09 -3.18
C MET A 109 -2.16 20.53 -2.35
N PHE A 110 -2.00 20.72 -1.03
CA PHE A 110 -3.05 21.20 -0.13
C PHE A 110 -2.94 22.69 0.21
N GLN A 111 -1.96 23.41 -0.36
CA GLN A 111 -1.69 24.81 -0.02
C GLN A 111 -2.42 25.83 -0.90
N GLY A 112 -3.35 25.37 -1.73
CA GLY A 112 -4.15 26.17 -2.63
C GLY A 112 -3.87 25.85 -4.10
N SER A 113 -4.80 26.20 -4.94
CA SER A 113 -4.79 25.97 -6.38
C SER A 113 -5.20 27.24 -7.14
N GLN A 114 -5.55 27.12 -8.40
CA GLN A 114 -5.91 28.27 -9.22
C GLN A 114 -7.13 29.02 -8.71
N ASN A 115 -8.16 28.30 -8.21
CA ASN A 115 -9.42 28.85 -7.77
C ASN A 115 -9.74 28.59 -6.29
N LEU A 116 -8.93 27.79 -5.60
CA LEU A 116 -9.08 27.48 -4.19
C LEU A 116 -7.90 28.06 -3.40
N GLY A 117 -8.19 28.81 -2.38
CA GLY A 117 -7.19 29.35 -1.47
C GLY A 117 -6.56 28.28 -0.56
N LYS A 118 -5.58 28.69 0.23
CA LYS A 118 -4.88 27.82 1.18
C LYS A 118 -5.89 27.12 2.10
N MET A 119 -5.77 25.77 2.21
CA MET A 119 -6.65 24.90 3.00
C MET A 119 -8.12 24.84 2.53
N GLU A 120 -8.53 25.61 1.53
CA GLU A 120 -9.93 25.60 1.06
C GLU A 120 -10.31 24.25 0.41
N PHE A 121 -9.37 23.57 -0.25
CA PHE A 121 -9.59 22.22 -0.77
C PHE A 121 -9.97 21.24 0.36
N ILE A 122 -9.21 21.24 1.45
CA ILE A 122 -9.49 20.38 2.61
C ILE A 122 -10.85 20.75 3.22
N GLN A 123 -11.11 22.05 3.40
CA GLN A 123 -12.38 22.52 3.95
C GLN A 123 -13.58 22.18 3.05
N LEU A 124 -13.40 22.24 1.72
CA LEU A 124 -14.42 21.87 0.75
C LEU A 124 -14.86 20.41 0.95
N ILE A 125 -13.89 19.50 1.09
CA ILE A 125 -14.17 18.07 1.27
C ILE A 125 -14.83 17.83 2.64
N GLN A 126 -14.23 18.34 3.72
CA GLN A 126 -14.73 18.11 5.08
C GLN A 126 -16.12 18.71 5.33
N LYS A 127 -16.39 19.91 4.82
CA LYS A 127 -17.72 20.55 4.92
C LYS A 127 -18.81 19.79 4.17
N ASN A 128 -18.43 19.00 3.16
CA ASN A 128 -19.32 18.14 2.41
C ASN A 128 -19.39 16.71 2.95
N GLY A 129 -18.84 16.45 4.16
CA GLY A 129 -18.89 15.12 4.81
C GLY A 129 -17.90 14.12 4.25
N GLY A 130 -16.91 14.56 3.50
CA GLY A 130 -15.88 13.72 2.92
C GLY A 130 -14.61 13.62 3.79
N ILE A 131 -13.78 12.67 3.42
CA ILE A 131 -12.41 12.49 3.90
C ILE A 131 -11.44 12.58 2.74
N LEU A 132 -10.17 12.90 3.02
CA LEU A 132 -9.13 12.99 2.02
C LEU A 132 -7.80 12.55 2.61
N ASN A 133 -6.88 12.14 1.75
CA ASN A 133 -5.48 11.94 2.11
C ASN A 133 -4.58 12.08 0.87
N GLY A 134 -3.27 12.12 1.10
CA GLY A 134 -2.22 11.99 0.11
C GLY A 134 -1.16 11.00 0.58
N SER A 135 -0.38 10.48 -0.33
CA SER A 135 0.79 9.70 0.03
C SER A 135 1.84 9.69 -1.06
N THR A 136 3.10 9.71 -0.65
CA THR A 136 4.24 9.51 -1.53
C THR A 136 4.72 8.07 -1.41
N ARG A 137 5.05 7.44 -2.54
CA ARG A 137 5.49 6.06 -2.61
C ARG A 137 6.79 5.96 -3.42
N PHE A 138 7.26 4.75 -3.67
CA PHE A 138 8.45 4.51 -4.48
C PHE A 138 8.34 5.14 -5.88
N ASP A 139 7.22 4.90 -6.56
CA ASP A 139 7.07 5.21 -7.98
C ASP A 139 5.94 6.21 -8.28
N PHE A 140 5.14 6.61 -7.27
CA PHE A 140 4.03 7.54 -7.45
C PHE A 140 3.77 8.39 -6.21
N THR A 141 3.07 9.50 -6.43
CA THR A 141 2.39 10.28 -5.39
C THR A 141 0.92 10.35 -5.73
N ASN A 142 0.06 10.05 -4.76
CA ASN A 142 -1.38 10.04 -4.97
C ASN A 142 -2.12 10.92 -3.99
N TYR A 143 -3.30 11.33 -4.43
CA TYR A 143 -4.28 12.07 -3.64
C TYR A 143 -5.63 11.41 -3.85
N PHE A 144 -6.45 11.35 -2.81
CA PHE A 144 -7.80 10.82 -2.95
C PHE A 144 -8.77 11.48 -2.00
N GLU A 145 -10.01 11.54 -2.42
CA GLU A 145 -11.15 12.02 -1.67
C GLU A 145 -12.27 10.98 -1.73
N VAL A 146 -12.88 10.73 -0.57
CA VAL A 146 -14.12 9.95 -0.45
C VAL A 146 -15.20 10.91 -0.02
N VAL A 147 -16.26 11.03 -0.82
CA VAL A 147 -17.35 11.97 -0.58
C VAL A 147 -18.72 11.31 -0.79
N PRO A 148 -19.80 11.88 -0.26
CA PRO A 148 -21.14 11.48 -0.68
C PRO A 148 -21.29 11.58 -2.20
N ALA A 149 -21.91 10.60 -2.84
CA ALA A 149 -22.01 10.45 -4.29
C ALA A 149 -22.43 11.72 -5.04
N HIS A 150 -23.41 12.47 -4.51
CA HIS A 150 -23.90 13.73 -5.09
C HIS A 150 -22.87 14.87 -5.12
N LYS A 151 -21.68 14.68 -4.55
CA LYS A 151 -20.55 15.64 -4.54
C LYS A 151 -19.46 15.28 -5.55
N LEU A 152 -19.62 14.20 -6.29
CA LEU A 152 -18.61 13.71 -7.23
C LEU A 152 -18.19 14.78 -8.26
N GLU A 153 -19.13 15.49 -8.87
CA GLU A 153 -18.80 16.55 -9.85
C GLU A 153 -17.92 17.64 -9.23
N THR A 154 -18.25 18.04 -7.97
CA THR A 154 -17.47 19.05 -7.25
C THR A 154 -16.02 18.58 -7.00
N MET A 155 -15.83 17.30 -6.68
CA MET A 155 -14.49 16.75 -6.44
C MET A 155 -13.68 16.63 -7.72
N LEU A 156 -14.30 16.20 -8.82
CA LEU A 156 -13.65 16.16 -10.14
C LEU A 156 -13.20 17.56 -10.59
N TRP A 157 -14.04 18.58 -10.35
CA TRP A 157 -13.66 19.96 -10.59
C TRP A 157 -12.46 20.38 -9.72
N ALA A 158 -12.48 20.09 -8.43
CA ALA A 158 -11.44 20.49 -7.49
C ALA A 158 -10.10 19.80 -7.79
N GLU A 159 -10.11 18.50 -8.15
CA GLU A 159 -8.92 17.79 -8.59
C GLU A 159 -8.36 18.36 -9.90
N ALA A 160 -9.23 18.66 -10.88
CA ALA A 160 -8.81 19.29 -12.12
C ALA A 160 -8.20 20.69 -11.87
N ASP A 161 -8.73 21.44 -10.89
CA ASP A 161 -8.18 22.74 -10.51
C ASP A 161 -6.76 22.64 -9.94
N ARG A 162 -6.52 21.66 -9.06
CA ARG A 162 -5.16 21.36 -8.54
C ARG A 162 -4.20 20.93 -9.66
N MET A 163 -4.65 20.06 -10.57
CA MET A 163 -3.82 19.61 -11.69
C MET A 163 -3.49 20.76 -12.66
N ARG A 164 -4.41 21.71 -12.83
CA ARG A 164 -4.22 22.88 -13.71
C ARG A 164 -3.21 23.87 -13.16
N GLY A 165 -3.15 24.04 -11.84
CA GLY A 165 -2.21 24.97 -11.24
C GLY A 165 -2.31 25.03 -9.72
N LEU A 166 -1.17 25.02 -9.07
CA LEU A 166 -1.04 25.18 -7.61
C LEU A 166 -0.60 26.60 -7.25
N ALA A 167 -0.96 27.04 -6.04
CA ALA A 167 -0.47 28.27 -5.43
C ALA A 167 0.97 28.09 -4.93
N ILE A 168 1.91 27.83 -5.84
CA ILE A 168 3.34 27.69 -5.54
C ILE A 168 3.94 29.08 -5.43
N ASN A 169 4.11 29.57 -4.20
CA ASN A 169 4.72 30.83 -3.85
C ASN A 169 5.72 30.65 -2.70
N GLN A 170 6.57 31.68 -2.48
CA GLN A 170 7.62 31.59 -1.49
C GLN A 170 7.12 31.31 -0.07
N ALA A 171 5.98 31.86 0.32
CA ALA A 171 5.40 31.67 1.66
C ALA A 171 4.97 30.22 1.88
N ASN A 172 4.27 29.63 0.90
CA ASN A 172 3.83 28.23 0.96
C ASN A 172 5.03 27.27 0.92
N LEU A 173 6.01 27.51 0.06
CA LEU A 173 7.24 26.72 -0.02
C LEU A 173 7.98 26.70 1.32
N THR A 174 8.31 27.88 1.87
CA THR A 174 9.03 27.99 3.14
C THR A 174 8.27 27.35 4.30
N ASN A 175 6.94 27.52 4.32
CA ASN A 175 6.11 26.89 5.32
C ASN A 175 6.18 25.35 5.22
N GLN A 176 6.03 24.77 4.02
CA GLN A 176 6.03 23.31 3.85
C GLN A 176 7.42 22.68 4.02
N GLN A 177 8.49 23.36 3.65
CA GLN A 177 9.86 22.94 4.03
C GLN A 177 9.98 22.78 5.56
N GLY A 178 9.42 23.71 6.34
CA GLY A 178 9.39 23.64 7.79
C GLY A 178 8.54 22.46 8.31
N VAL A 179 7.37 22.23 7.72
CA VAL A 179 6.45 21.15 8.09
C VAL A 179 7.09 19.79 7.84
N VAL A 180 7.62 19.54 6.63
CA VAL A 180 8.28 18.26 6.27
C VAL A 180 9.48 17.98 7.18
N LYS A 181 10.33 18.99 7.44
CA LYS A 181 11.46 18.83 8.38
C LYS A 181 11.01 18.50 9.80
N ASN A 182 9.90 19.09 10.26
CA ASN A 182 9.36 18.76 11.58
C ASN A 182 8.78 17.35 11.61
N GLU A 183 8.13 16.92 10.53
CA GLU A 183 7.61 15.55 10.38
C GLU A 183 8.74 14.53 10.49
N VAL A 184 9.84 14.71 9.77
CA VAL A 184 11.03 13.84 9.87
C VAL A 184 11.54 13.76 11.31
N ARG A 185 11.59 14.89 12.01
CA ARG A 185 12.01 14.92 13.43
C ARG A 185 11.07 14.11 14.32
N VAL A 186 9.76 14.29 14.14
CA VAL A 186 8.74 13.66 14.99
C VAL A 186 8.60 12.17 14.67
N ASN A 187 8.53 11.79 13.39
CA ASN A 187 8.19 10.44 12.97
C ASN A 187 9.41 9.52 12.82
N VAL A 188 10.61 10.10 12.68
CA VAL A 188 11.84 9.31 12.47
C VAL A 188 12.85 9.58 13.58
N LEU A 189 13.34 10.82 13.73
CA LEU A 189 14.49 11.08 14.59
C LEU A 189 14.19 11.00 16.09
N ASN A 190 12.96 11.27 16.50
CA ASN A 190 12.52 11.29 17.90
C ASN A 190 11.67 10.06 18.27
N GLN A 191 11.66 9.01 17.44
CA GLN A 191 10.97 7.76 17.74
C GLN A 191 11.98 6.61 17.94
N PRO A 192 11.76 5.69 18.89
CA PRO A 192 12.49 4.46 18.92
C PRO A 192 12.24 3.67 17.63
N TYR A 193 13.28 3.12 17.04
CA TYR A 193 13.25 2.44 15.74
C TYR A 193 12.71 3.31 14.60
N GLY A 194 12.85 4.63 14.71
CA GLY A 194 12.32 5.57 13.72
C GLY A 194 12.91 5.32 12.32
N GLY A 195 12.04 5.05 11.34
CA GLY A 195 12.44 4.68 9.99
C GLY A 195 12.80 3.20 9.78
N PHE A 196 12.93 2.40 10.84
CA PHE A 196 13.19 0.96 10.74
C PHE A 196 11.87 0.16 10.58
N PRO A 197 11.79 -0.83 9.67
CA PRO A 197 12.76 -1.11 8.61
C PRO A 197 12.45 -0.34 7.30
N TRP A 198 11.28 0.29 7.17
CA TRP A 198 10.68 0.77 5.92
C TRP A 198 11.52 1.85 5.21
N LEU A 199 12.16 2.73 5.98
CA LEU A 199 13.04 3.79 5.47
C LEU A 199 14.49 3.32 5.36
N ASP A 200 14.95 2.56 6.36
CA ASP A 200 16.36 2.16 6.45
C ASP A 200 16.70 1.05 5.44
N MET A 201 15.86 -0.01 5.37
CA MET A 201 16.23 -1.20 4.60
C MET A 201 16.46 -0.94 3.10
N PRO A 202 15.67 -0.12 2.39
CA PRO A 202 15.96 0.21 1.01
C PRO A 202 17.34 0.84 0.82
N GLN A 203 17.81 1.65 1.76
CA GLN A 203 19.11 2.32 1.72
C GLN A 203 20.28 1.34 1.85
N TYR A 204 20.10 0.26 2.61
CA TYR A 204 21.11 -0.78 2.81
C TYR A 204 21.08 -1.89 1.76
N ALA A 205 19.89 -2.24 1.27
CA ALA A 205 19.70 -3.36 0.37
C ALA A 205 19.99 -3.00 -1.09
N ASN A 206 19.68 -1.78 -1.51
CA ASN A 206 19.85 -1.36 -2.90
C ASN A 206 21.21 -0.71 -3.15
N LYS A 207 21.73 -0.87 -4.36
CA LYS A 207 22.96 -0.22 -4.84
C LYS A 207 22.68 0.91 -5.82
N ASN A 208 21.63 0.80 -6.60
CA ASN A 208 21.19 1.87 -7.45
C ASN A 208 20.67 3.01 -6.58
N TRP A 209 21.25 4.19 -6.72
CA TRP A 209 20.92 5.36 -5.92
C TRP A 209 19.42 5.70 -5.95
N ASN A 210 18.77 5.59 -7.10
CA ASN A 210 17.33 5.85 -7.24
C ASN A 210 16.46 4.95 -6.34
N ASN A 211 16.89 3.70 -6.11
CA ASN A 211 16.19 2.77 -5.23
C ASN A 211 16.63 2.89 -3.77
N ALA A 212 17.83 3.44 -3.52
CA ALA A 212 18.48 3.46 -2.21
C ALA A 212 18.35 4.77 -1.44
N HIS A 213 18.08 5.90 -2.12
CA HIS A 213 18.03 7.16 -1.38
C HIS A 213 16.82 7.27 -0.45
N ASN A 214 16.94 8.16 0.53
CA ASN A 214 15.95 8.31 1.59
C ASN A 214 14.62 8.85 1.04
N PHE A 215 13.52 8.25 1.42
CA PHE A 215 12.16 8.67 1.11
C PHE A 215 11.89 10.17 1.43
N TYR A 216 12.34 10.63 2.59
CA TYR A 216 12.20 12.04 2.97
C TYR A 216 13.22 12.96 2.29
N GLY A 217 14.16 12.39 1.53
CA GLY A 217 15.28 13.13 0.96
C GLY A 217 16.33 13.56 1.98
N ASP A 218 17.34 14.28 1.49
CA ASP A 218 18.27 15.01 2.35
C ASP A 218 17.63 16.34 2.79
N LEU A 219 17.61 16.60 4.08
CA LEU A 219 17.09 17.87 4.61
C LEU A 219 17.82 19.10 4.05
N LYS A 220 19.08 18.92 3.62
CA LYS A 220 19.83 20.00 2.93
C LYS A 220 19.29 20.30 1.55
N ASP A 221 18.83 19.30 0.82
CA ASP A 221 18.19 19.48 -0.48
C ASP A 221 16.85 20.23 -0.33
N LEU A 222 16.09 19.90 0.73
CA LEU A 222 14.86 20.63 1.06
C LEU A 222 15.15 22.08 1.46
N ASP A 223 16.23 22.36 2.21
CA ASP A 223 16.62 23.71 2.59
C ASP A 223 17.12 24.53 1.38
N ALA A 224 17.78 23.87 0.43
CA ALA A 224 18.28 24.50 -0.78
C ALA A 224 17.23 24.68 -1.88
N ALA A 225 16.03 24.11 -1.70
CA ALA A 225 14.95 24.17 -2.68
C ALA A 225 14.48 25.61 -2.90
N THR A 226 14.54 26.06 -4.15
CA THR A 226 14.07 27.39 -4.56
C THR A 226 12.63 27.37 -5.06
N LEU A 227 12.00 28.53 -5.14
CA LEU A 227 10.68 28.66 -5.73
C LEU A 227 10.65 28.19 -7.19
N GLU A 228 11.70 28.49 -7.95
CA GLU A 228 11.83 28.05 -9.35
C GLU A 228 11.93 26.54 -9.46
N ASP A 229 12.70 25.87 -8.60
CA ASP A 229 12.77 24.41 -8.53
C ASP A 229 11.38 23.80 -8.30
N ALA A 230 10.61 24.35 -7.36
CA ALA A 230 9.28 23.89 -7.06
C ALA A 230 8.31 24.09 -8.25
N GLN A 231 8.34 25.26 -8.89
CA GLN A 231 7.52 25.53 -10.07
C GLN A 231 7.87 24.59 -11.24
N GLN A 232 9.17 24.35 -11.45
CA GLN A 232 9.64 23.44 -12.50
C GLN A 232 9.26 22.00 -12.22
N PHE A 233 9.34 21.55 -10.96
CA PHE A 233 8.95 20.21 -10.56
C PHE A 233 7.44 19.95 -10.81
N PHE A 234 6.59 20.90 -10.40
CA PHE A 234 5.16 20.83 -10.69
C PHE A 234 4.91 20.72 -12.19
N LYS A 235 5.48 21.65 -12.96
CA LYS A 235 5.33 21.68 -14.43
C LYS A 235 5.81 20.39 -15.10
N THR A 236 6.81 19.71 -14.54
CA THR A 236 7.37 18.50 -15.14
C THR A 236 6.54 17.27 -14.83
N TYR A 237 6.07 17.11 -13.60
CA TYR A 237 5.52 15.85 -13.12
C TYR A 237 4.00 15.85 -12.90
N TYR A 238 3.40 17.00 -12.58
CA TYR A 238 1.98 17.11 -12.25
C TYR A 238 1.13 17.48 -13.48
N ALA A 239 1.18 16.62 -14.49
CA ALA A 239 0.51 16.82 -15.76
C ALA A 239 -0.38 15.62 -16.12
N PRO A 240 -1.44 15.82 -16.91
CA PRO A 240 -2.41 14.78 -17.25
C PRO A 240 -1.75 13.55 -17.90
N ASN A 241 -0.81 13.74 -18.81
CA ASN A 241 -0.12 12.64 -19.49
C ASN A 241 0.91 11.88 -18.61
N ASN A 242 1.09 12.31 -17.36
CA ASN A 242 1.89 11.62 -16.35
C ASN A 242 1.01 11.10 -15.18
N ALA A 243 -0.32 11.02 -15.38
CA ALA A 243 -1.26 10.71 -14.32
C ALA A 243 -2.29 9.65 -14.73
N ALA A 244 -2.87 9.01 -13.70
CA ALA A 244 -4.08 8.21 -13.81
C ALA A 244 -5.11 8.73 -12.79
N LEU A 245 -6.36 8.85 -13.24
CA LEU A 245 -7.52 9.23 -12.44
C LEU A 245 -8.44 8.02 -12.31
N ALA A 246 -8.70 7.55 -11.11
CA ALA A 246 -9.69 6.52 -10.83
C ALA A 246 -10.90 7.13 -10.12
N VAL A 247 -12.09 6.80 -10.58
CA VAL A 247 -13.37 7.15 -9.97
C VAL A 247 -14.10 5.85 -9.63
N VAL A 248 -14.40 5.65 -8.36
CA VAL A 248 -15.02 4.41 -7.85
C VAL A 248 -16.18 4.77 -6.95
N GLY A 249 -17.32 4.08 -7.08
CA GLY A 249 -18.46 4.26 -6.20
C GLY A 249 -19.78 4.52 -6.91
N ASP A 250 -20.69 5.20 -6.23
CA ASP A 250 -22.07 5.40 -6.67
C ASP A 250 -22.19 6.57 -7.65
N PHE A 251 -22.18 6.27 -8.95
CA PHE A 251 -22.35 7.26 -10.02
C PHE A 251 -22.78 6.59 -11.32
N GLU A 252 -23.40 7.40 -12.18
CA GLU A 252 -23.69 7.02 -13.57
C GLU A 252 -22.45 7.23 -14.45
N PRO A 253 -21.93 6.20 -15.14
CA PRO A 253 -20.69 6.29 -15.91
C PRO A 253 -20.69 7.38 -16.97
N ALA A 254 -21.82 7.58 -17.67
CA ALA A 254 -21.94 8.60 -18.71
C ALA A 254 -21.80 10.04 -18.15
N GLU A 255 -22.36 10.29 -16.95
CA GLU A 255 -22.24 11.59 -16.28
C GLU A 255 -20.81 11.83 -15.79
N ALA A 256 -20.22 10.84 -15.10
CA ALA A 256 -18.85 10.92 -14.63
C ALA A 256 -17.87 11.18 -15.79
N LYS A 257 -18.05 10.49 -16.91
CA LYS A 257 -17.25 10.70 -18.14
C LYS A 257 -17.39 12.12 -18.67
N ALA A 258 -18.61 12.64 -18.75
CA ALA A 258 -18.86 14.01 -19.20
C ALA A 258 -18.19 15.04 -18.27
N TRP A 259 -18.23 14.85 -16.96
CA TRP A 259 -17.53 15.72 -15.99
C TRP A 259 -16.00 15.63 -16.12
N VAL A 260 -15.45 14.43 -16.30
CA VAL A 260 -14.01 14.25 -16.52
C VAL A 260 -13.59 14.97 -17.82
N GLU A 261 -14.30 14.80 -18.91
CA GLU A 261 -14.03 15.52 -20.15
C GLU A 261 -14.13 17.04 -19.98
N LYS A 262 -15.19 17.52 -19.31
CA LYS A 262 -15.43 18.95 -19.06
C LYS A 262 -14.28 19.60 -18.29
N TYR A 263 -13.77 18.94 -17.23
CA TYR A 263 -12.82 19.57 -16.33
C TYR A 263 -11.37 19.28 -16.68
N PHE A 264 -11.04 18.09 -17.18
CA PHE A 264 -9.66 17.66 -17.38
C PHE A 264 -9.17 17.81 -18.84
N ALA A 265 -10.04 17.69 -19.86
CA ALA A 265 -9.59 17.64 -21.25
C ALA A 265 -8.84 18.91 -21.70
N GLY A 266 -9.17 20.07 -21.14
CA GLY A 266 -8.51 21.34 -21.44
C GLY A 266 -7.17 21.58 -20.72
N ILE A 267 -6.71 20.65 -19.86
CA ILE A 267 -5.41 20.79 -19.19
C ILE A 267 -4.33 20.32 -20.17
N PRO A 268 -3.28 21.14 -20.43
CA PRO A 268 -2.28 20.79 -21.43
C PRO A 268 -1.40 19.62 -20.98
N ALA A 269 -1.05 18.74 -21.92
CA ALA A 269 0.01 17.77 -21.75
C ALA A 269 1.38 18.46 -21.74
N VAL A 270 2.36 17.81 -21.11
CA VAL A 270 3.77 18.27 -21.09
C VAL A 270 4.68 17.23 -21.76
N ALA A 271 5.95 17.57 -21.95
CA ALA A 271 6.95 16.59 -22.34
C ALA A 271 7.01 15.48 -21.28
N GLN A 272 7.13 14.22 -21.72
CA GLN A 272 7.24 13.09 -20.78
C GLN A 272 8.43 13.29 -19.84
N PRO A 273 8.22 13.14 -18.52
CA PRO A 273 9.33 13.22 -17.58
C PRO A 273 10.43 12.20 -17.88
N PRO A 274 11.69 12.51 -17.59
CA PRO A 274 12.77 11.55 -17.73
C PRO A 274 12.54 10.34 -16.81
N LYS A 275 12.75 9.15 -17.35
CA LYS A 275 12.66 7.90 -16.56
C LYS A 275 14.08 7.51 -16.13
N PRO A 276 14.36 7.39 -14.82
CA PRO A 276 15.65 6.92 -14.36
C PRO A 276 15.83 5.42 -14.67
N ASP A 277 17.09 5.00 -14.84
CA ASP A 277 17.42 3.58 -14.82
C ASP A 277 17.33 3.07 -13.39
N LEU A 278 16.39 2.16 -13.12
CA LEU A 278 16.14 1.56 -11.82
C LEU A 278 16.78 0.18 -11.66
N THR A 279 17.55 -0.28 -12.65
CA THR A 279 18.15 -1.63 -12.64
C THR A 279 19.02 -1.83 -11.40
N GLU A 280 18.72 -2.87 -10.62
CA GLU A 280 19.54 -3.30 -9.50
C GLU A 280 20.49 -4.41 -9.93
N PRO A 281 21.78 -4.31 -9.59
CA PRO A 281 22.70 -5.42 -9.84
C PRO A 281 22.35 -6.62 -8.96
N ARG A 282 22.47 -7.82 -9.52
CA ARG A 282 22.28 -9.06 -8.77
C ARG A 282 23.19 -9.09 -7.53
N GLN A 283 22.62 -9.37 -6.37
CA GLN A 283 23.39 -9.52 -5.14
C GLN A 283 23.99 -10.92 -5.06
N GLU A 284 25.31 -11.01 -4.84
CA GLU A 284 26.08 -12.26 -4.84
C GLU A 284 26.64 -12.62 -3.45
N LYS A 285 26.43 -11.75 -2.45
CA LYS A 285 26.86 -11.96 -1.05
C LYS A 285 25.81 -11.45 -0.10
N GLU A 286 25.60 -12.17 1.01
CA GLU A 286 24.82 -11.63 2.12
C GLU A 286 25.45 -10.32 2.58
N GLN A 287 24.60 -9.33 2.82
CA GLN A 287 25.01 -8.06 3.39
C GLN A 287 24.46 -7.96 4.82
N ARG A 288 25.29 -7.52 5.76
CA ARG A 288 24.92 -7.31 7.16
C ARG A 288 25.35 -5.94 7.62
N PHE A 289 24.41 -5.24 8.23
CA PHE A 289 24.61 -3.91 8.76
C PHE A 289 24.11 -3.84 10.20
N THR A 290 24.71 -2.91 10.95
CA THR A 290 24.27 -2.56 12.29
C THR A 290 24.01 -1.08 12.39
N LYS A 291 22.99 -0.70 13.14
CA LYS A 291 22.63 0.68 13.45
C LYS A 291 22.37 0.78 14.94
N ASP A 292 22.92 1.78 15.59
CA ASP A 292 22.65 2.06 16.99
C ASP A 292 21.46 3.01 17.12
N ASP A 293 20.59 2.74 18.09
CA ASP A 293 19.42 3.57 18.40
C ASP A 293 19.41 3.90 19.89
N LYS A 294 19.45 5.22 20.18
CA LYS A 294 19.45 5.74 21.56
C LYS A 294 18.11 5.60 22.27
N LEU A 295 17.04 5.46 21.51
CA LEU A 295 15.67 5.38 22.02
C LEU A 295 15.14 3.95 22.08
N ALA A 296 15.77 3.03 21.35
CA ALA A 296 15.40 1.62 21.36
C ALA A 296 15.63 0.99 22.76
N THR A 297 14.73 0.09 23.14
CA THR A 297 14.79 -0.64 24.42
C THR A 297 15.17 -2.10 24.25
N LYS A 298 14.94 -2.68 23.08
CA LYS A 298 15.29 -4.04 22.69
C LYS A 298 16.08 -4.02 21.38
N PRO A 299 16.92 -5.00 21.10
CA PRO A 299 17.46 -5.15 19.75
C PRO A 299 16.35 -5.46 18.75
N ALA A 300 16.53 -5.01 17.52
CA ALA A 300 15.64 -5.35 16.41
C ALA A 300 16.44 -5.89 15.24
N LEU A 301 15.81 -6.73 14.42
CA LEU A 301 16.38 -7.28 13.20
C LEU A 301 15.38 -7.15 12.07
N ALA A 302 15.85 -6.67 10.94
CA ALA A 302 15.15 -6.78 9.67
C ALA A 302 15.98 -7.61 8.68
N PHE A 303 15.29 -8.35 7.83
CA PHE A 303 15.86 -9.04 6.68
C PHE A 303 15.11 -8.62 5.42
N ALA A 304 15.82 -8.54 4.30
CA ALA A 304 15.24 -8.22 3.01
C ALA A 304 15.84 -9.09 1.90
N TYR A 305 15.04 -9.37 0.87
CA TYR A 305 15.43 -10.04 -0.34
C TYR A 305 14.93 -9.25 -1.55
N HIS A 306 15.77 -9.09 -2.56
CA HIS A 306 15.31 -8.53 -3.83
C HIS A 306 14.30 -9.47 -4.48
N MET A 307 13.21 -8.88 -4.95
CA MET A 307 12.10 -9.59 -5.58
C MET A 307 12.34 -9.89 -7.06
N PRO A 308 11.59 -10.85 -7.62
CA PRO A 308 11.42 -10.99 -9.07
C PRO A 308 10.82 -9.73 -9.69
N GLU A 309 11.04 -9.57 -10.99
CA GLU A 309 10.36 -8.57 -11.81
C GLU A 309 8.84 -8.77 -11.76
N ARG A 310 8.10 -7.66 -11.70
CA ARG A 310 6.63 -7.67 -11.67
C ARG A 310 6.05 -8.46 -12.85
N ASN A 311 4.90 -9.09 -12.60
CA ASN A 311 4.10 -9.78 -13.59
C ASN A 311 4.75 -11.05 -14.16
N THR A 312 5.85 -11.52 -13.56
CA THR A 312 6.46 -12.82 -13.88
C THR A 312 5.85 -13.94 -13.04
N PRO A 313 5.94 -15.23 -13.45
CA PRO A 313 5.51 -16.34 -12.61
C PRO A 313 6.17 -16.36 -11.23
N GLU A 314 7.45 -16.00 -11.16
CA GLU A 314 8.23 -15.91 -9.93
C GLU A 314 7.73 -14.78 -9.00
N TYR A 315 7.26 -13.67 -9.57
CA TYR A 315 6.63 -12.59 -8.79
C TYR A 315 5.36 -13.08 -8.09
N TYR A 316 4.45 -13.75 -8.81
CA TYR A 316 3.24 -14.31 -8.21
C TYR A 316 3.57 -15.38 -7.17
N ALA A 317 4.58 -16.19 -7.43
CA ALA A 317 5.08 -17.19 -6.49
C ALA A 317 5.61 -16.53 -5.19
N LEU A 318 6.36 -15.42 -5.30
CA LEU A 318 6.87 -14.74 -4.10
C LEU A 318 5.75 -14.10 -3.27
N ILE A 319 4.70 -13.59 -3.89
CA ILE A 319 3.51 -13.08 -3.17
C ILE A 319 2.82 -14.23 -2.40
N LEU A 320 2.71 -15.42 -2.98
CA LEU A 320 2.19 -16.59 -2.26
C LEU A 320 3.15 -17.06 -1.17
N LEU A 321 4.47 -16.99 -1.39
CA LEU A 321 5.47 -17.27 -0.36
C LEU A 321 5.37 -16.32 0.82
N ASP A 322 5.06 -15.06 0.59
CA ASP A 322 4.78 -14.08 1.65
C ASP A 322 3.61 -14.54 2.54
N GLN A 323 2.50 -15.02 1.94
CA GLN A 323 1.37 -15.58 2.68
C GLN A 323 1.76 -16.81 3.52
N ILE A 324 2.65 -17.66 3.00
CA ILE A 324 3.10 -18.87 3.70
C ILE A 324 4.10 -18.54 4.82
N LEU A 325 5.02 -17.60 4.55
CA LEU A 325 6.16 -17.32 5.44
C LEU A 325 5.83 -16.30 6.51
N LEU A 326 5.12 -15.20 6.19
CA LEU A 326 4.98 -14.03 7.07
C LEU A 326 3.55 -13.68 7.46
N GLN A 327 2.57 -13.89 6.57
CA GLN A 327 1.24 -13.34 6.81
C GLN A 327 0.40 -14.20 7.75
N GLY A 328 -0.01 -13.60 8.90
CA GLY A 328 -0.88 -14.24 9.88
C GLY A 328 -0.15 -15.14 10.88
N LYS A 329 -0.86 -15.50 11.95
CA LYS A 329 -0.31 -16.32 13.06
C LYS A 329 -0.05 -17.77 12.68
N ASP A 330 -0.62 -18.26 11.61
CA ASP A 330 -0.38 -19.59 11.02
C ASP A 330 0.84 -19.63 10.10
N SER A 331 1.46 -18.48 9.81
CA SER A 331 2.64 -18.38 8.96
C SER A 331 3.85 -19.12 9.57
N ARG A 332 4.72 -19.62 8.69
CA ARG A 332 5.87 -20.44 9.08
C ARG A 332 6.81 -19.74 10.04
N LEU A 333 7.12 -18.48 9.80
CA LEU A 333 8.05 -17.70 10.64
C LEU A 333 7.40 -17.37 11.98
N TYR A 334 6.12 -17.00 12.03
CA TYR A 334 5.42 -16.79 13.30
C TYR A 334 5.43 -18.08 14.13
N GLN A 335 5.05 -19.22 13.54
CA GLN A 335 5.05 -20.50 14.23
C GLN A 335 6.45 -20.91 14.72
N ALA A 336 7.49 -20.66 13.92
CA ALA A 336 8.85 -21.06 14.26
C ALA A 336 9.52 -20.13 15.28
N MET A 337 9.36 -18.82 15.16
CA MET A 337 10.07 -17.82 15.97
C MET A 337 9.30 -17.48 17.24
N VAL A 338 7.97 -17.29 17.14
CA VAL A 338 7.13 -16.91 18.28
C VAL A 338 6.69 -18.15 19.05
N GLN A 339 5.90 -19.04 18.42
CA GLN A 339 5.22 -20.13 19.14
C GLN A 339 6.18 -21.23 19.63
N LYS A 340 7.13 -21.65 18.80
CA LYS A 340 7.99 -22.80 19.14
C LYS A 340 9.25 -22.42 19.91
N ARG A 341 9.83 -21.24 19.64
CA ARG A 341 11.14 -20.86 20.20
C ARG A 341 11.10 -19.67 21.15
N GLY A 342 10.03 -18.88 21.16
CA GLY A 342 9.91 -17.69 22.01
C GLY A 342 11.05 -16.68 21.78
N LEU A 343 11.53 -16.55 20.53
CA LEU A 343 12.62 -15.62 20.22
C LEU A 343 12.14 -14.17 20.18
N THR A 344 10.87 -13.99 19.89
CA THR A 344 10.20 -12.69 19.71
C THR A 344 8.74 -12.82 20.09
N ASP A 345 8.11 -11.69 20.38
CA ASP A 345 6.65 -11.62 20.61
C ASP A 345 5.86 -11.57 19.29
N ASP A 346 6.49 -11.08 18.21
CA ASP A 346 5.88 -10.98 16.89
C ASP A 346 6.95 -10.97 15.79
N VAL A 347 6.56 -11.38 14.58
CA VAL A 347 7.32 -11.20 13.35
C VAL A 347 6.36 -10.65 12.29
N SER A 348 6.72 -9.51 11.73
CA SER A 348 5.91 -8.80 10.73
C SER A 348 6.72 -8.54 9.47
N GLY A 349 6.02 -8.24 8.38
CA GLY A 349 6.69 -7.98 7.13
C GLY A 349 5.77 -8.04 5.93
N GLY A 350 6.37 -8.03 4.75
CA GLY A 350 5.67 -8.14 3.48
C GLY A 350 6.44 -7.51 2.33
N ILE A 351 5.72 -7.34 1.24
CA ILE A 351 6.20 -6.72 0.02
C ILE A 351 5.81 -5.25 0.04
N ASN A 352 6.75 -4.36 -0.27
CA ASN A 352 6.50 -2.92 -0.40
C ASN A 352 5.90 -2.28 0.87
N TYR A 353 6.72 -1.98 1.85
CA TYR A 353 6.29 -1.37 3.12
C TYR A 353 5.63 0.02 3.01
N LEU A 354 5.78 0.67 1.86
CA LEU A 354 5.12 1.95 1.57
C LEU A 354 3.84 1.79 0.74
N GLY A 355 3.37 0.58 0.54
CA GLY A 355 2.20 0.32 -0.28
C GLY A 355 1.73 -1.13 -0.17
N ASN A 356 1.53 -1.76 -1.30
CA ASN A 356 1.16 -3.17 -1.38
C ASN A 356 1.93 -3.88 -2.52
N ALA A 357 1.69 -5.17 -2.67
CA ALA A 357 2.39 -5.97 -3.68
C ALA A 357 2.11 -5.53 -5.14
N PHE A 358 1.14 -4.66 -5.40
CA PHE A 358 0.67 -4.34 -6.75
C PHE A 358 0.94 -2.89 -7.17
N ASN A 359 1.16 -1.97 -6.22
CA ASN A 359 1.23 -0.53 -6.48
C ASN A 359 2.67 0.02 -6.52
N TYR A 360 3.54 -0.59 -7.30
CA TYR A 360 4.88 -0.11 -7.60
C TYR A 360 5.29 -0.51 -9.03
N ALA A 361 6.32 0.10 -9.58
CA ALA A 361 6.82 -0.18 -10.92
C ALA A 361 8.23 -0.75 -10.95
N GLY A 362 9.15 -0.17 -10.18
CA GLY A 362 10.56 -0.54 -10.17
C GLY A 362 10.90 -1.77 -9.30
N PRO A 363 12.18 -2.07 -9.10
CA PRO A 363 12.63 -3.14 -8.20
C PRO A 363 12.07 -2.98 -6.79
N MET A 364 11.76 -4.10 -6.13
CA MET A 364 11.15 -4.11 -4.82
C MET A 364 11.83 -5.13 -3.90
N LEU A 365 11.59 -4.99 -2.61
CA LEU A 365 12.06 -5.87 -1.56
C LEU A 365 10.89 -6.63 -0.92
N TRP A 366 11.07 -7.91 -0.68
CA TRP A 366 10.33 -8.64 0.33
C TRP A 366 11.12 -8.56 1.63
N MET A 367 10.47 -8.10 2.70
CA MET A 367 11.13 -7.80 3.98
C MET A 367 10.36 -8.39 5.14
N GLY A 368 11.09 -8.75 6.21
CA GLY A 368 10.50 -9.04 7.51
C GLY A 368 11.32 -8.41 8.62
N ASN A 369 10.66 -8.13 9.75
CA ASN A 369 11.30 -7.53 10.91
C ASN A 369 10.70 -8.05 12.22
N LEU A 370 11.49 -7.96 13.26
CA LEU A 370 11.11 -8.31 14.64
C LEU A 370 12.00 -7.57 15.66
N THR A 371 11.48 -7.43 16.87
CA THR A 371 12.28 -7.10 18.05
C THR A 371 12.50 -8.37 18.86
N TYR A 372 13.61 -8.48 19.57
CA TYR A 372 13.91 -9.67 20.36
C TYR A 372 14.59 -9.32 21.68
N ASP A 373 14.63 -10.26 22.61
CA ASP A 373 15.27 -10.06 23.91
C ASP A 373 16.80 -9.97 23.76
N GLN A 374 17.47 -9.16 24.59
CA GLN A 374 18.92 -8.95 24.55
C GLN A 374 19.72 -10.24 24.80
N THR A 375 19.14 -11.27 25.42
CA THR A 375 19.74 -12.58 25.59
C THR A 375 19.78 -13.42 24.32
N VAL A 376 18.95 -13.08 23.32
CA VAL A 376 18.88 -13.76 22.03
C VAL A 376 19.96 -13.20 21.10
N LYS A 377 20.70 -14.08 20.43
CA LYS A 377 21.66 -13.69 19.40
C LYS A 377 20.95 -13.48 18.06
N SER A 378 21.26 -12.40 17.35
CA SER A 378 20.73 -12.15 16.01
C SER A 378 20.93 -13.31 15.04
N ASP A 379 22.08 -14.03 15.14
CA ASP A 379 22.33 -15.22 14.32
C ASP A 379 21.37 -16.37 14.61
N SER A 380 20.81 -16.47 15.80
CA SER A 380 19.76 -17.45 16.11
C SER A 380 18.46 -17.14 15.34
N VAL A 381 18.12 -15.87 15.23
CA VAL A 381 16.96 -15.42 14.43
C VAL A 381 17.18 -15.74 12.95
N VAL A 382 18.34 -15.38 12.41
CA VAL A 382 18.70 -15.67 11.00
C VAL A 382 18.73 -17.18 10.75
N SER A 383 19.24 -17.96 11.68
CA SER A 383 19.26 -19.44 11.56
C SER A 383 17.84 -20.03 11.46
N VAL A 384 16.87 -19.48 12.20
CA VAL A 384 15.47 -19.94 12.10
C VAL A 384 14.85 -19.57 10.77
N LEU A 385 15.11 -18.36 10.27
CA LEU A 385 14.70 -17.94 8.91
C LEU A 385 15.25 -18.92 7.87
N ASP A 386 16.56 -19.22 7.92
CA ASP A 386 17.21 -20.15 6.99
C ASP A 386 16.62 -21.57 7.09
N GLN A 387 16.31 -22.06 8.29
CA GLN A 387 15.70 -23.38 8.47
C GLN A 387 14.31 -23.45 7.82
N GLU A 388 13.47 -22.44 7.96
CA GLU A 388 12.15 -22.44 7.36
C GLU A 388 12.21 -22.28 5.83
N ILE A 389 13.06 -21.39 5.30
CA ILE A 389 13.29 -21.26 3.86
C ILE A 389 13.83 -22.56 3.26
N ASN A 390 14.86 -23.17 3.89
CA ASN A 390 15.44 -24.42 3.41
C ASN A 390 14.46 -25.60 3.46
N ARG A 391 13.55 -25.63 4.45
CA ARG A 391 12.48 -26.63 4.50
C ARG A 391 11.55 -26.52 3.32
N LEU A 392 11.16 -25.31 2.93
CA LEU A 392 10.33 -25.06 1.77
C LEU A 392 11.09 -25.40 0.46
N ALA A 393 12.37 -25.02 0.35
CA ALA A 393 13.20 -25.27 -0.81
C ALA A 393 13.40 -26.77 -1.10
N ARG A 394 13.32 -27.65 -0.07
CA ARG A 394 13.47 -29.10 -0.19
C ARG A 394 12.18 -29.86 -0.50
N GLY A 395 11.15 -29.19 -0.99
CA GLY A 395 9.87 -29.81 -1.35
C GLY A 395 8.79 -29.71 -0.27
N GLY A 396 8.92 -28.76 0.67
CA GLY A 396 7.95 -28.52 1.73
C GLY A 396 6.68 -27.76 1.30
N ILE A 397 6.41 -27.63 0.00
CA ILE A 397 5.22 -27.00 -0.56
C ILE A 397 4.53 -27.99 -1.48
N ASP A 398 3.37 -28.44 -1.08
CA ASP A 398 2.44 -29.24 -1.88
C ASP A 398 1.31 -28.37 -2.46
N GLN A 399 0.48 -28.94 -3.30
CA GLN A 399 -0.62 -28.21 -3.91
C GLN A 399 -1.62 -27.70 -2.87
N SER A 400 -1.86 -28.42 -1.79
CA SER A 400 -2.79 -28.02 -0.75
C SER A 400 -2.30 -26.76 0.01
N THR A 401 -0.99 -26.64 0.23
CA THR A 401 -0.36 -25.45 0.80
C THR A 401 -0.51 -24.22 -0.14
N LEU A 402 -0.35 -24.43 -1.45
CA LEU A 402 -0.58 -23.37 -2.43
C LEU A 402 -2.04 -22.93 -2.49
N ASP A 403 -2.95 -23.86 -2.52
CA ASP A 403 -4.39 -23.59 -2.57
C ASP A 403 -4.82 -22.77 -1.34
N LEU A 404 -4.31 -23.12 -0.15
CA LEU A 404 -4.55 -22.34 1.07
C LEU A 404 -3.96 -20.93 0.96
N ALA A 405 -2.74 -20.77 0.44
CA ALA A 405 -2.12 -19.44 0.25
C ALA A 405 -2.95 -18.58 -0.71
N VAL A 406 -3.47 -19.16 -1.81
CA VAL A 406 -4.37 -18.46 -2.74
C VAL A 406 -5.67 -18.05 -2.06
N VAL A 407 -6.25 -18.91 -1.22
CA VAL A 407 -7.47 -18.58 -0.46
C VAL A 407 -7.22 -17.41 0.51
N LYS A 408 -6.11 -17.42 1.26
CA LYS A 408 -5.73 -16.33 2.17
C LYS A 408 -5.55 -15.02 1.39
N LEU A 409 -4.77 -15.06 0.31
CA LEU A 409 -4.54 -13.88 -0.52
C LEU A 409 -5.85 -13.34 -1.12
N ARG A 410 -6.72 -14.22 -1.60
CA ARG A 410 -8.04 -13.83 -2.12
C ARG A 410 -8.89 -13.14 -1.05
N SER A 411 -8.91 -13.67 0.18
CA SER A 411 -9.62 -13.03 1.29
C SER A 411 -9.10 -11.63 1.54
N ASN A 412 -7.79 -11.47 1.65
CA ASN A 412 -7.15 -10.17 1.86
C ASN A 412 -7.44 -9.18 0.72
N LEU A 413 -7.43 -9.67 -0.54
CA LEU A 413 -7.78 -8.84 -1.70
C LEU A 413 -9.25 -8.39 -1.64
N TYR A 414 -10.17 -9.28 -1.32
CA TYR A 414 -11.59 -8.92 -1.21
C TYR A 414 -11.84 -7.96 -0.06
N ASP A 415 -11.19 -8.13 1.09
CA ASP A 415 -11.28 -7.21 2.21
C ASP A 415 -10.78 -5.80 1.79
N GLN A 416 -9.66 -5.73 1.05
CA GLN A 416 -9.15 -4.47 0.51
C GLN A 416 -10.10 -3.83 -0.52
N LEU A 417 -10.74 -4.64 -1.38
CA LEU A 417 -11.59 -4.16 -2.47
C LEU A 417 -13.01 -3.80 -2.01
N SER A 418 -13.47 -4.36 -0.88
CA SER A 418 -14.82 -4.18 -0.35
C SER A 418 -14.92 -3.13 0.76
N GLY A 419 -13.87 -2.39 1.03
CA GLY A 419 -13.89 -1.29 1.98
C GLY A 419 -14.98 -0.26 1.61
N SER A 420 -15.76 0.19 2.60
CA SER A 420 -16.88 1.12 2.40
C SER A 420 -16.46 2.48 1.83
N ASP A 421 -15.18 2.78 1.88
CA ASP A 421 -14.58 4.00 1.30
C ASP A 421 -14.14 3.81 -0.15
N ASN A 422 -14.24 2.60 -0.71
CA ASN A 422 -13.80 2.26 -2.08
C ASN A 422 -12.32 2.58 -2.39
N PHE A 423 -11.54 3.04 -1.41
CA PHE A 423 -10.17 3.48 -1.66
C PHE A 423 -9.26 2.32 -2.12
N GLY A 424 -9.37 1.14 -1.50
CA GLY A 424 -8.55 -0.01 -1.92
C GLY A 424 -8.78 -0.42 -3.36
N ARG A 425 -10.02 -0.33 -3.85
CA ARG A 425 -10.34 -0.55 -5.27
C ARG A 425 -9.77 0.55 -6.15
N ALA A 426 -9.91 1.81 -5.75
CA ALA A 426 -9.37 2.95 -6.48
C ALA A 426 -7.83 2.90 -6.57
N ASP A 427 -7.14 2.53 -5.47
CA ASP A 427 -5.68 2.34 -5.43
C ASP A 427 -5.20 1.32 -6.45
N MET A 428 -5.83 0.14 -6.47
CA MET A 428 -5.44 -0.92 -7.41
C MET A 428 -5.74 -0.53 -8.87
N LEU A 429 -6.91 0.04 -9.15
CA LEU A 429 -7.29 0.45 -10.50
C LEU A 429 -6.39 1.56 -11.04
N ALA A 430 -6.11 2.59 -10.23
CA ALA A 430 -5.21 3.68 -10.59
C ALA A 430 -3.78 3.18 -10.82
N SER A 431 -3.28 2.30 -9.96
CA SER A 431 -1.94 1.71 -10.09
C SER A 431 -1.80 0.87 -11.35
N PHE A 432 -2.79 0.02 -11.66
CA PHE A 432 -2.78 -0.79 -12.89
C PHE A 432 -2.95 0.07 -14.14
N ALA A 433 -3.72 1.14 -14.09
CA ALA A 433 -3.79 2.10 -15.19
C ALA A 433 -2.46 2.84 -15.37
N LEU A 434 -1.83 3.27 -14.27
CA LEU A 434 -0.60 4.05 -14.31
C LEU A 434 0.58 3.23 -14.84
N PHE A 435 0.78 2.02 -14.31
CA PHE A 435 1.97 1.21 -14.56
C PHE A 435 1.80 0.16 -15.64
N ASP A 436 0.60 -0.43 -15.77
CA ASP A 436 0.36 -1.58 -16.66
C ASP A 436 -0.49 -1.20 -17.88
N ASN A 437 -1.10 -0.01 -17.92
CA ASN A 437 -2.12 0.40 -18.90
C ASN A 437 -3.29 -0.61 -19.00
N ASN A 438 -3.56 -1.33 -17.92
CA ASN A 438 -4.55 -2.40 -17.89
C ASN A 438 -5.23 -2.50 -16.51
N PRO A 439 -6.16 -1.60 -16.15
CA PRO A 439 -6.88 -1.69 -14.89
C PRO A 439 -7.81 -2.91 -14.80
N ALA A 440 -8.27 -3.47 -15.92
CA ALA A 440 -9.08 -4.69 -15.95
C ALA A 440 -8.35 -5.94 -15.40
N ARG A 441 -7.02 -5.86 -15.26
CA ARG A 441 -6.19 -6.85 -14.58
C ARG A 441 -6.68 -7.21 -13.18
N ILE A 442 -7.34 -6.31 -12.48
CA ILE A 442 -7.93 -6.57 -11.16
C ILE A 442 -8.84 -7.82 -11.17
N ASN A 443 -9.51 -8.09 -12.28
CA ASN A 443 -10.40 -9.22 -12.46
C ASN A 443 -9.69 -10.53 -12.84
N THR A 444 -8.39 -10.48 -13.17
CA THR A 444 -7.64 -11.65 -13.63
C THR A 444 -6.53 -12.07 -12.66
N LEU A 445 -6.31 -11.30 -11.58
CA LEU A 445 -5.24 -11.55 -10.61
C LEU A 445 -5.31 -12.94 -10.00
N GLU A 446 -6.49 -13.40 -9.56
CA GLU A 446 -6.64 -14.72 -8.96
C GLU A 446 -6.22 -15.83 -9.94
N GLY A 447 -6.54 -15.65 -11.23
CA GLY A 447 -6.12 -16.58 -12.28
C GLY A 447 -4.60 -16.69 -12.41
N GLU A 448 -3.86 -15.58 -12.25
CA GLU A 448 -2.40 -15.60 -12.28
C GLU A 448 -1.81 -16.36 -11.08
N PHE A 449 -2.37 -16.17 -9.88
CA PHE A 449 -1.93 -16.92 -8.70
C PHE A 449 -2.22 -18.42 -8.82
N ARG A 450 -3.33 -18.80 -9.44
CA ARG A 450 -3.69 -20.23 -9.67
C ARG A 450 -2.79 -20.93 -10.69
N LYS A 451 -2.03 -20.20 -11.52
CA LYS A 451 -1.03 -20.75 -12.43
C LYS A 451 0.28 -21.13 -11.74
N VAL A 452 0.50 -20.65 -10.51
CA VAL A 452 1.71 -20.98 -9.75
C VAL A 452 1.67 -22.45 -9.33
N THR A 453 2.72 -23.18 -9.67
CA THR A 453 2.87 -24.60 -9.34
C THR A 453 3.93 -24.81 -8.25
N PRO A 454 3.95 -25.95 -7.55
CA PRO A 454 5.02 -26.29 -6.62
C PRO A 454 6.43 -26.18 -7.24
N ALA A 455 6.58 -26.49 -8.53
CA ALA A 455 7.84 -26.37 -9.24
C ALA A 455 8.29 -24.91 -9.42
N VAL A 456 7.35 -24.00 -9.76
CA VAL A 456 7.62 -22.55 -9.85
C VAL A 456 7.98 -22.01 -8.47
N MET A 457 7.26 -22.41 -7.41
CA MET A 457 7.58 -22.03 -6.04
C MET A 457 8.98 -22.45 -5.63
N GLN A 458 9.34 -23.69 -5.88
CA GLN A 458 10.67 -24.23 -5.54
C GLN A 458 11.78 -23.46 -6.26
N LYS A 459 11.62 -23.21 -7.57
CA LYS A 459 12.55 -22.39 -8.35
C LYS A 459 12.68 -20.97 -7.78
N THR A 460 11.56 -20.35 -7.43
CA THR A 460 11.53 -18.99 -6.87
C THR A 460 12.27 -18.93 -5.53
N ILE A 461 12.05 -19.90 -4.64
CA ILE A 461 12.77 -19.97 -3.36
C ILE A 461 14.28 -20.09 -3.60
N GLN A 462 14.69 -21.03 -4.45
CA GLN A 462 16.10 -21.29 -4.74
C GLN A 462 16.81 -20.07 -5.35
N GLU A 463 16.11 -19.30 -6.19
CA GLU A 463 16.69 -18.14 -6.86
C GLU A 463 16.64 -16.87 -6.01
N TYR A 464 15.51 -16.58 -5.38
CA TYR A 464 15.28 -15.28 -4.73
C TYR A 464 15.46 -15.29 -3.21
N LEU A 465 15.21 -16.42 -2.53
CA LEU A 465 15.39 -16.52 -1.06
C LEU A 465 16.72 -17.17 -0.65
N ARG A 466 17.70 -17.17 -1.53
CA ARG A 466 19.07 -17.64 -1.23
C ARG A 466 19.76 -16.66 -0.27
N PRO A 467 20.61 -17.15 0.64
CA PRO A 467 21.34 -16.28 1.59
C PRO A 467 22.13 -15.16 0.91
N THR A 468 22.68 -15.42 -0.29
CA THR A 468 23.45 -14.42 -1.05
C THR A 468 22.60 -13.27 -1.59
N ASN A 469 21.26 -13.39 -1.65
CA ASN A 469 20.33 -12.32 -2.02
C ASN A 469 19.77 -11.57 -0.79
N ARG A 470 20.24 -11.90 0.41
CA ARG A 470 19.73 -11.35 1.66
C ARG A 470 20.55 -10.15 2.13
N THR A 471 19.84 -9.13 2.60
CA THR A 471 20.38 -8.05 3.42
C THR A 471 19.78 -8.14 4.83
N VAL A 472 20.62 -8.05 5.86
CA VAL A 472 20.22 -8.05 7.27
C VAL A 472 20.62 -6.72 7.88
N LEU A 473 19.68 -6.09 8.59
CA LEU A 473 19.93 -4.89 9.40
C LEU A 473 19.60 -5.19 10.87
N ILE A 474 20.56 -4.95 11.75
CA ILE A 474 20.40 -5.10 13.18
C ILE A 474 20.40 -3.72 13.81
N VAL A 475 19.40 -3.43 14.63
CA VAL A 475 19.33 -2.22 15.46
C VAL A 475 19.72 -2.59 16.88
N ASN A 476 20.78 -1.94 17.39
CA ASN A 476 21.23 -2.14 18.76
C ASN A 476 20.70 -1.00 19.67
N PRO A 477 20.09 -1.31 20.82
CA PRO A 477 19.81 -0.30 21.80
C PRO A 477 21.13 0.18 22.42
N LEU A 478 21.34 1.50 22.44
CA LEU A 478 22.47 2.04 23.20
C LEU A 478 22.15 1.97 24.69
N ALA A 479 23.12 1.46 25.48
CA ALA A 479 23.00 1.48 26.93
C ALA A 479 22.76 2.93 27.39
N LYS A 480 21.75 3.13 28.23
CA LYS A 480 21.57 4.44 28.89
C LYS A 480 22.77 4.63 29.79
N SER A 481 23.64 5.61 29.46
CA SER A 481 24.74 6.04 30.30
C SER A 481 24.23 6.69 31.62
#